data_b77438925ea3c9b05e376192aacb8832
#
_entry.id   b77438925ea3c9b05e376192aacb8832
#
_cell.length_a   1.000
_cell.length_b   1.000
_cell.length_c   1.000
_cell.angle_alpha   90.00
_cell.angle_beta   90.00
_cell.angle_gamma   90.00
#
_symmetry.space_group_name_H-M   'P 1'
#
loop_
_entity.id
_entity.type
_entity.pdbx_description
1 polymer ?
#
loop_
_entity_poly.entity_id
_entity_poly.type
_entity_poly.pdbx_seq_one_letter_code
_entity_poly.pdbx_strand_id
1 'polypeptide(L)'
;MVNLIKEHADEIGVTAEPGHFDATISRTIEQLENRTARLTIDDITSDGDVLVIPVTVSVLAGHKFPTGFPSRRAWIHLRVTAANGTVLFESGAADAQGKINGCDAGIDPITFEPHYDIIESGDQVQIYQSITANVNNEATYTLLRGAYYLKDNRLLPKGFDKSTAAEDIGVFGAASVDDNFIGGSDKVTYKVDTSGYSGQITIEAVLNYQAISYPFYTDMIKDSEAEPLVKRFKEFYEATESYKSGIAISTASVSYTK
;
A
#
# COMPACT_ATOMS: atom_id res chain seq x y z
N MET A 1 -11.27 -5.87 -8.81
CA MET A 1 -11.71 -7.28 -8.93
C MET A 1 -13.21 -7.41 -9.20
N VAL A 2 -14.13 -6.92 -8.35
CA VAL A 2 -15.60 -7.07 -8.60
C VAL A 2 -16.04 -6.34 -9.87
N ASN A 3 -15.48 -5.18 -10.21
CA ASN A 3 -15.73 -4.51 -11.48
C ASN A 3 -15.31 -5.36 -12.68
N LEU A 4 -14.12 -5.96 -12.63
CA LEU A 4 -13.65 -6.88 -13.68
C LEU A 4 -14.64 -8.04 -13.88
N ILE A 5 -15.10 -8.66 -12.79
CA ILE A 5 -16.08 -9.74 -12.86
C ILE A 5 -17.40 -9.23 -13.45
N LYS A 6 -17.88 -8.04 -13.06
CA LYS A 6 -19.10 -7.43 -13.59
C LYS A 6 -19.01 -7.16 -15.09
N GLU A 7 -17.91 -6.56 -15.54
CA GLU A 7 -17.69 -6.18 -16.95
C GLU A 7 -17.60 -7.39 -17.88
N HIS A 8 -17.15 -8.54 -17.37
CA HIS A 8 -16.98 -9.78 -18.15
C HIS A 8 -17.90 -10.93 -17.66
N ALA A 9 -19.01 -10.60 -16.96
CA ALA A 9 -19.86 -11.59 -16.30
C ALA A 9 -20.36 -12.70 -17.26
N ASP A 10 -20.85 -12.32 -18.42
CA ASP A 10 -21.37 -13.27 -19.42
C ASP A 10 -20.27 -14.21 -19.93
N GLU A 11 -19.08 -13.65 -20.21
CA GLU A 11 -17.94 -14.42 -20.75
C GLU A 11 -17.37 -15.42 -19.74
N ILE A 12 -17.38 -15.08 -18.45
CA ILE A 12 -16.92 -15.97 -17.36
C ILE A 12 -18.03 -16.83 -16.77
N GLY A 13 -19.27 -16.70 -17.28
CA GLY A 13 -20.41 -17.52 -16.86
C GLY A 13 -20.99 -17.15 -15.50
N VAL A 14 -20.86 -15.90 -15.06
CA VAL A 14 -21.45 -15.41 -13.81
C VAL A 14 -22.84 -14.87 -14.07
N THR A 15 -23.83 -15.42 -13.36
CA THR A 15 -25.26 -15.13 -13.56
C THR A 15 -25.84 -14.16 -12.52
N ALA A 16 -25.01 -13.52 -11.70
CA ALA A 16 -25.48 -12.52 -10.73
C ALA A 16 -25.99 -11.25 -11.43
N GLU A 17 -27.10 -10.70 -10.93
CA GLU A 17 -27.65 -9.47 -11.46
C GLU A 17 -26.67 -8.28 -11.29
N PRO A 18 -26.60 -7.35 -12.26
CA PRO A 18 -25.67 -6.20 -12.21
C PRO A 18 -25.77 -5.40 -10.91
N GLY A 19 -26.98 -5.23 -10.34
CA GLY A 19 -27.19 -4.54 -9.07
C GLY A 19 -26.52 -5.21 -7.86
N HIS A 20 -26.30 -6.52 -7.90
CA HIS A 20 -25.59 -7.23 -6.82
C HIS A 20 -24.08 -6.92 -6.84
N PHE A 21 -23.50 -6.76 -8.02
CA PHE A 21 -22.11 -6.31 -8.15
C PHE A 21 -21.95 -4.88 -7.63
N ASP A 22 -22.85 -3.97 -8.02
CA ASP A 22 -22.80 -2.56 -7.58
C ASP A 22 -22.96 -2.44 -6.06
N ALA A 23 -23.86 -3.20 -5.47
CA ALA A 23 -24.02 -3.27 -4.02
C ALA A 23 -22.78 -3.80 -3.32
N THR A 24 -22.09 -4.81 -3.91
CA THR A 24 -20.86 -5.38 -3.36
C THR A 24 -19.72 -4.38 -3.47
N ILE A 25 -19.56 -3.69 -4.60
CA ILE A 25 -18.56 -2.65 -4.80
C ILE A 25 -18.75 -1.53 -3.77
N SER A 26 -19.97 -1.00 -3.65
CA SER A 26 -20.28 0.10 -2.73
C SER A 26 -20.00 -0.28 -1.27
N ARG A 27 -20.39 -1.48 -0.84
CA ARG A 27 -20.11 -1.98 0.52
C ARG A 27 -18.62 -2.20 0.77
N THR A 28 -17.88 -2.65 -0.25
CA THR A 28 -16.43 -2.84 -0.14
C THR A 28 -15.72 -1.51 0.03
N ILE A 29 -16.09 -0.50 -0.75
CA ILE A 29 -15.54 0.86 -0.63
C ILE A 29 -15.91 1.47 0.72
N GLU A 30 -17.18 1.40 1.13
CA GLU A 30 -17.61 1.87 2.45
C GLU A 30 -16.82 1.22 3.60
N GLN A 31 -16.59 -0.10 3.52
CA GLN A 31 -15.78 -0.82 4.51
C GLN A 31 -14.33 -0.33 4.52
N LEU A 32 -13.72 -0.15 3.34
CA LEU A 32 -12.34 0.32 3.21
C LEU A 32 -12.18 1.72 3.78
N GLU A 33 -13.03 2.66 3.40
CA GLU A 33 -12.93 4.09 3.76
C GLU A 33 -13.30 4.36 5.22
N ASN A 34 -14.27 3.64 5.79
CA ASN A 34 -14.85 4.00 7.08
C ASN A 34 -14.50 3.05 8.22
N ARG A 35 -14.06 1.79 7.94
CA ARG A 35 -13.94 0.74 8.96
C ARG A 35 -12.60 -0.03 8.93
N THR A 36 -11.64 0.41 8.13
CA THR A 36 -10.40 -0.35 7.93
C THR A 36 -9.22 0.29 8.64
N ALA A 37 -8.91 1.53 8.32
CA ALA A 37 -7.81 2.27 8.92
C ALA A 37 -8.07 3.79 8.82
N ARG A 38 -7.39 4.55 9.67
CA ARG A 38 -7.40 6.02 9.65
C ARG A 38 -5.97 6.53 9.66
N LEU A 39 -5.69 7.48 8.78
CA LEU A 39 -4.42 8.18 8.72
C LEU A 39 -4.58 9.58 9.31
N THR A 40 -3.60 10.01 10.12
CA THR A 40 -3.49 11.36 10.67
C THR A 40 -2.08 11.90 10.45
N ILE A 41 -1.96 13.21 10.25
CA ILE A 41 -0.71 13.94 10.35
C ILE A 41 -0.66 14.50 11.76
N ASP A 42 0.36 14.13 12.53
CA ASP A 42 0.52 14.55 13.92
C ASP A 42 1.20 15.94 13.98
N ASP A 43 1.62 16.39 15.16
CA ASP A 43 2.24 17.71 15.34
C ASP A 43 3.55 17.82 14.56
N ILE A 44 3.58 18.76 13.62
CA ILE A 44 4.73 19.04 12.75
C ILE A 44 5.70 19.92 13.51
N THR A 45 6.98 19.55 13.44
CA THR A 45 8.07 20.35 13.99
C THR A 45 9.10 20.68 12.92
N SER A 46 10.02 21.59 13.21
CA SER A 46 11.16 21.90 12.33
C SER A 46 12.47 21.80 13.09
N ASP A 47 13.47 21.21 12.44
CA ASP A 47 14.85 21.21 12.88
C ASP A 47 15.68 21.93 11.81
N GLY A 48 15.92 23.23 12.02
CA GLY A 48 16.48 24.10 11.00
C GLY A 48 15.61 24.15 9.74
N ASP A 49 16.17 23.72 8.62
CA ASP A 49 15.49 23.67 7.32
C ASP A 49 14.72 22.35 7.06
N VAL A 50 14.79 21.40 7.98
CA VAL A 50 14.11 20.12 7.86
C VAL A 50 12.77 20.15 8.60
N LEU A 51 11.68 19.90 7.88
CA LEU A 51 10.38 19.61 8.49
C LEU A 51 10.31 18.16 8.95
N VAL A 52 9.90 17.95 10.17
CA VAL A 52 9.63 16.62 10.75
C VAL A 52 8.12 16.44 10.80
N ILE A 53 7.62 15.53 9.99
CA ILE A 53 6.20 15.30 9.73
C ILE A 53 5.84 13.87 10.16
N PRO A 54 5.38 13.66 11.41
CA PRO A 54 4.94 12.34 11.82
C PRO A 54 3.55 12.04 11.22
N VAL A 55 3.40 10.84 10.69
CA VAL A 55 2.15 10.32 10.14
C VAL A 55 1.79 9.04 10.85
N THR A 56 0.63 9.01 11.50
CA THR A 56 0.13 7.83 12.22
C THR A 56 -0.98 7.16 11.43
N VAL A 57 -0.88 5.83 11.28
CA VAL A 57 -1.95 4.98 10.73
C VAL A 57 -2.53 4.15 11.86
N SER A 58 -3.79 4.38 12.19
CA SER A 58 -4.56 3.64 13.20
C SER A 58 -5.43 2.59 12.53
N VAL A 59 -5.41 1.34 13.04
CA VAL A 59 -6.18 0.21 12.50
C VAL A 59 -7.54 0.11 13.19
N LEU A 60 -8.60 0.05 12.40
CA LEU A 60 -9.98 -0.11 12.87
C LEU A 60 -10.47 -1.55 12.69
N ALA A 61 -9.81 -2.34 11.82
CA ALA A 61 -10.15 -3.73 11.56
C ALA A 61 -9.64 -4.66 12.67
N GLY A 62 -10.37 -5.76 12.90
CA GLY A 62 -10.01 -6.80 13.88
C GLY A 62 -9.01 -7.86 13.36
N HIS A 63 -8.32 -7.59 12.26
CA HIS A 63 -7.35 -8.47 11.62
C HIS A 63 -6.23 -7.63 11.00
N LYS A 64 -5.11 -8.27 10.62
CA LYS A 64 -4.04 -7.57 9.89
C LYS A 64 -4.58 -6.93 8.61
N PHE A 65 -4.08 -5.73 8.29
CA PHE A 65 -4.45 -5.00 7.07
C PHE A 65 -3.21 -4.65 6.22
N PRO A 66 -3.20 -4.93 4.91
CA PRO A 66 -4.19 -5.71 4.14
C PRO A 66 -4.30 -7.14 4.59
N THR A 67 -5.50 -7.75 4.42
CA THR A 67 -5.73 -9.15 4.80
C THR A 67 -5.77 -10.09 3.60
N GLY A 68 -5.64 -11.38 3.86
CA GLY A 68 -5.79 -12.44 2.86
C GLY A 68 -4.59 -12.57 1.93
N PHE A 69 -4.85 -12.74 0.63
CA PHE A 69 -3.87 -13.09 -0.38
C PHE A 69 -2.75 -12.03 -0.52
N PRO A 70 -1.47 -12.40 -0.67
CA PRO A 70 -0.31 -11.49 -0.69
C PRO A 70 -0.20 -10.63 -1.97
N SER A 71 -1.18 -10.67 -2.86
CA SER A 71 -1.30 -9.69 -3.94
C SER A 71 -1.66 -8.29 -3.46
N ARG A 72 -2.12 -8.15 -2.20
CA ARG A 72 -2.67 -6.91 -1.65
C ARG A 72 -1.60 -6.10 -0.98
N ARG A 73 -1.67 -4.78 -1.18
CA ARG A 73 -0.85 -3.82 -0.42
C ARG A 73 -1.64 -2.59 -0.03
N ALA A 74 -1.19 -1.92 1.04
CA ALA A 74 -1.55 -0.54 1.34
C ALA A 74 -0.27 0.27 1.44
N TRP A 75 -0.32 1.58 1.15
CA TRP A 75 0.85 2.44 1.23
C TRP A 75 0.49 3.88 1.52
N ILE A 76 1.43 4.63 2.06
CA ILE A 76 1.29 6.06 2.29
C ILE A 76 1.81 6.81 1.08
N HIS A 77 0.98 7.69 0.50
CA HIS A 77 1.39 8.73 -0.42
C HIS A 77 1.42 10.05 0.34
N LEU A 78 2.59 10.63 0.52
CA LEU A 78 2.77 11.93 1.15
C LEU A 78 3.30 12.93 0.14
N ARG A 79 2.66 14.11 0.10
CA ARG A 79 3.05 15.22 -0.77
C ARG A 79 3.13 16.52 0.03
N VAL A 80 4.22 17.24 -0.15
CA VAL A 80 4.49 18.54 0.45
C VAL A 80 4.58 19.58 -0.65
N THR A 81 3.70 20.60 -0.61
CA THR A 81 3.54 21.57 -1.68
C THR A 81 3.66 22.99 -1.13
N ALA A 82 4.47 23.82 -1.75
CA ALA A 82 4.59 25.24 -1.48
C ALA A 82 3.33 26.02 -1.92
N ALA A 83 3.09 27.20 -1.39
CA ALA A 83 1.92 28.04 -1.73
C ALA A 83 1.81 28.39 -3.21
N ASN A 84 2.92 28.40 -3.95
CA ASN A 84 2.96 28.64 -5.39
C ASN A 84 2.71 27.38 -6.23
N GLY A 85 2.39 26.23 -5.61
CA GLY A 85 2.16 24.95 -6.27
C GLY A 85 3.41 24.11 -6.54
N THR A 86 4.61 24.58 -6.18
CA THR A 86 5.84 23.79 -6.31
C THR A 86 5.82 22.60 -5.33
N VAL A 87 6.06 21.40 -5.83
CA VAL A 87 6.22 20.21 -4.98
C VAL A 87 7.61 20.22 -4.37
N LEU A 88 7.68 20.31 -3.04
CA LEU A 88 8.91 20.29 -2.27
C LEU A 88 9.35 18.84 -1.97
N PHE A 89 8.40 17.95 -1.75
CA PHE A 89 8.65 16.52 -1.50
C PHE A 89 7.45 15.70 -1.93
N GLU A 90 7.69 14.52 -2.48
CA GLU A 90 6.63 13.55 -2.78
C GLU A 90 7.18 12.13 -2.67
N SER A 91 6.48 11.27 -1.94
CA SER A 91 6.76 9.85 -1.77
C SER A 91 5.48 9.04 -1.94
N GLY A 92 5.54 7.93 -2.68
CA GLY A 92 4.41 7.01 -2.84
C GLY A 92 3.38 7.41 -3.90
N ALA A 93 3.69 8.35 -4.79
CA ALA A 93 2.84 8.62 -5.95
C ALA A 93 2.76 7.38 -6.87
N ALA A 94 1.57 7.05 -7.32
CA ALA A 94 1.33 5.94 -8.24
C ALA A 94 0.76 6.42 -9.57
N ASP A 95 1.11 5.72 -10.66
CA ASP A 95 0.54 5.97 -11.98
C ASP A 95 -0.86 5.35 -12.16
N ALA A 96 -1.44 5.52 -13.34
CA ALA A 96 -2.76 4.97 -13.68
C ALA A 96 -2.81 3.44 -13.67
N GLN A 97 -1.66 2.76 -13.79
CA GLN A 97 -1.55 1.30 -13.69
C GLN A 97 -1.32 0.81 -12.26
N GLY A 98 -1.21 1.74 -11.32
CA GLY A 98 -0.94 1.46 -9.92
C GLY A 98 0.51 1.10 -9.63
N LYS A 99 1.43 1.46 -10.52
CA LYS A 99 2.87 1.39 -10.29
C LYS A 99 3.28 2.54 -9.39
N ILE A 100 3.89 2.24 -8.26
CA ILE A 100 4.40 3.26 -7.34
C ILE A 100 5.76 3.75 -7.84
N ASN A 101 5.89 5.06 -8.01
CA ASN A 101 7.13 5.68 -8.49
C ASN A 101 8.27 5.44 -7.51
N GLY A 102 9.45 5.15 -8.05
CA GLY A 102 10.67 4.93 -7.28
C GLY A 102 10.87 3.50 -6.77
N CYS A 103 9.81 2.74 -6.47
CA CYS A 103 9.95 1.43 -5.82
C CYS A 103 9.46 0.21 -6.61
N ASP A 104 8.58 0.36 -7.59
CA ASP A 104 8.05 -0.77 -8.39
C ASP A 104 8.87 -1.06 -9.65
N ALA A 105 10.20 -0.87 -9.62
CA ALA A 105 11.05 -0.99 -10.81
C ALA A 105 11.62 -2.40 -11.03
N GLY A 106 11.78 -3.21 -9.98
CA GLY A 106 12.46 -4.50 -10.02
C GLY A 106 11.50 -5.69 -9.90
N ILE A 107 11.34 -6.46 -10.98
CA ILE A 107 10.57 -7.71 -10.99
C ILE A 107 11.46 -8.92 -11.29
N ASP A 108 12.71 -8.70 -11.63
CA ASP A 108 13.68 -9.76 -11.90
C ASP A 108 15.11 -9.29 -11.58
N PRO A 109 15.64 -9.58 -10.38
CA PRO A 109 14.94 -10.20 -9.24
C PRO A 109 13.82 -9.31 -8.66
N ILE A 110 12.86 -9.91 -7.97
CA ILE A 110 11.81 -9.18 -7.25
C ILE A 110 12.45 -8.35 -6.14
N THR A 111 12.27 -7.04 -6.20
CA THR A 111 12.66 -6.09 -5.16
C THR A 111 11.44 -5.58 -4.41
N PHE A 112 11.60 -5.17 -3.17
CA PHE A 112 10.51 -4.63 -2.36
C PHE A 112 11.07 -3.64 -1.33
N GLU A 113 10.25 -2.65 -0.98
CA GLU A 113 10.57 -1.67 0.06
C GLU A 113 10.60 -2.34 1.44
N PRO A 114 11.56 -2.00 2.31
CA PRO A 114 11.51 -2.41 3.71
C PRO A 114 10.35 -1.76 4.46
N HIS A 115 10.27 -1.97 5.76
CA HIS A 115 9.46 -1.14 6.63
C HIS A 115 10.29 0.06 7.07
N TYR A 116 9.71 1.26 7.02
CA TYR A 116 10.35 2.52 7.41
C TYR A 116 9.72 3.09 8.68
N ASP A 117 10.55 3.44 9.67
CA ASP A 117 10.21 4.34 10.77
C ASP A 117 10.45 5.81 10.35
N ILE A 118 11.50 6.04 9.55
CA ILE A 118 11.87 7.36 9.03
C ILE A 118 12.01 7.29 7.50
N ILE A 119 11.44 8.29 6.82
CA ILE A 119 11.54 8.52 5.37
C ILE A 119 12.16 9.88 5.13
N GLU A 120 13.26 9.91 4.37
CA GLU A 120 14.03 11.13 4.07
C GLU A 120 14.14 11.40 2.56
N SER A 121 13.70 10.46 1.71
CA SER A 121 13.79 10.57 0.26
C SER A 121 12.49 10.14 -0.43
N GLY A 122 12.17 10.73 -1.58
CA GLY A 122 10.96 10.45 -2.35
C GLY A 122 10.91 9.05 -2.96
N ASP A 123 12.05 8.34 -3.05
CA ASP A 123 12.15 6.95 -3.49
C ASP A 123 11.96 5.92 -2.35
N GLN A 124 11.88 6.37 -1.10
CA GLN A 124 11.47 5.56 0.05
C GLN A 124 9.95 5.63 0.21
N VAL A 125 9.27 4.49 0.22
CA VAL A 125 7.81 4.44 0.37
C VAL A 125 7.40 3.45 1.45
N GLN A 126 6.61 3.91 2.42
CA GLN A 126 6.03 2.97 3.40
C GLN A 126 4.92 2.17 2.77
N ILE A 127 5.20 0.88 2.53
CA ILE A 127 4.26 -0.08 1.96
C ILE A 127 3.97 -1.19 2.98
N TYR A 128 2.71 -1.39 3.31
CA TYR A 128 2.21 -2.45 4.18
C TYR A 128 1.78 -3.64 3.33
N GLN A 129 2.51 -4.75 3.45
CA GLN A 129 2.30 -5.95 2.64
C GLN A 129 2.99 -7.17 3.25
N SER A 130 2.74 -8.34 2.71
CA SER A 130 3.54 -9.54 2.97
C SER A 130 4.33 -9.93 1.72
N ILE A 131 5.62 -10.26 1.89
CA ILE A 131 6.52 -10.77 0.85
C ILE A 131 7.05 -12.11 1.33
N THR A 132 6.88 -13.15 0.52
CA THR A 132 7.38 -14.50 0.81
C THR A 132 8.67 -14.77 0.07
N ALA A 133 9.51 -15.64 0.63
CA ALA A 133 10.66 -16.22 -0.03
C ALA A 133 10.40 -17.66 -0.45
N ASN A 134 11.07 -18.10 -1.52
CA ASN A 134 11.18 -19.50 -1.87
C ASN A 134 12.32 -20.19 -1.07
N VAL A 135 12.55 -21.49 -1.30
CA VAL A 135 13.60 -22.27 -0.62
C VAL A 135 15.04 -21.80 -0.95
N ASN A 136 15.21 -20.98 -1.97
CA ASN A 136 16.50 -20.40 -2.37
C ASN A 136 16.72 -19.00 -1.77
N ASN A 137 15.86 -18.53 -0.87
CA ASN A 137 15.87 -17.19 -0.28
C ASN A 137 15.55 -16.05 -1.28
N GLU A 138 14.90 -16.35 -2.39
CA GLU A 138 14.50 -15.37 -3.38
C GLU A 138 13.04 -14.97 -3.13
N ALA A 139 12.73 -13.68 -3.23
CA ALA A 139 11.35 -13.19 -3.12
C ALA A 139 10.46 -13.83 -4.21
N THR A 140 9.25 -14.22 -3.84
CA THR A 140 8.30 -14.84 -4.76
C THR A 140 6.87 -14.41 -4.48
N TYR A 141 6.11 -14.19 -5.55
CA TYR A 141 4.65 -13.99 -5.48
C TYR A 141 3.87 -15.29 -5.72
N THR A 142 4.56 -16.39 -6.07
CA THR A 142 3.94 -17.70 -6.27
C THR A 142 3.78 -18.40 -4.92
N LEU A 143 2.55 -18.50 -4.40
CA LEU A 143 2.27 -19.09 -3.07
C LEU A 143 2.79 -20.52 -2.92
N LEU A 144 2.71 -21.35 -3.97
CA LEU A 144 3.21 -22.74 -3.92
C LEU A 144 4.74 -22.82 -3.76
N ARG A 145 5.46 -21.73 -4.03
CA ARG A 145 6.92 -21.63 -3.83
C ARG A 145 7.26 -20.97 -2.49
N GLY A 146 6.29 -20.35 -1.82
CA GLY A 146 6.49 -19.65 -0.56
C GLY A 146 6.93 -20.60 0.56
N ALA A 147 8.10 -20.37 1.14
CA ALA A 147 8.65 -21.16 2.25
C ALA A 147 8.55 -20.40 3.58
N TYR A 148 8.77 -19.08 3.59
CA TYR A 148 8.69 -18.22 4.78
C TYR A 148 8.52 -16.76 4.36
N TYR A 149 8.29 -15.86 5.34
CA TYR A 149 8.17 -14.43 5.10
C TYR A 149 9.50 -13.71 5.16
N LEU A 150 9.84 -12.94 4.10
CA LEU A 150 10.91 -11.93 4.13
C LEU A 150 10.43 -10.65 4.80
N LYS A 151 9.17 -10.31 4.58
CA LYS A 151 8.52 -9.15 5.14
C LYS A 151 7.07 -9.49 5.43
N ASP A 152 6.58 -9.18 6.62
CA ASP A 152 5.16 -9.05 6.94
C ASP A 152 5.01 -7.87 7.90
N ASN A 153 4.82 -6.70 7.32
CA ASN A 153 4.52 -5.45 8.03
C ASN A 153 3.06 -5.03 7.82
N ARG A 154 2.17 -5.97 7.52
CA ARG A 154 0.74 -5.66 7.48
C ARG A 154 0.31 -5.08 8.81
N LEU A 155 -0.38 -3.94 8.76
CA LEU A 155 -0.85 -3.23 9.94
C LEU A 155 -1.57 -4.17 10.91
N LEU A 156 -1.23 -4.09 12.18
CA LEU A 156 -1.67 -5.02 13.22
C LEU A 156 -3.03 -4.61 13.80
N PRO A 157 -3.96 -5.53 14.07
CA PRO A 157 -5.20 -5.20 14.76
C PRO A 157 -4.93 -4.77 16.20
N LYS A 158 -5.83 -3.98 16.76
CA LYS A 158 -5.75 -3.55 18.16
C LYS A 158 -5.72 -4.77 19.10
N GLY A 159 -4.75 -4.76 20.02
CA GLY A 159 -4.52 -5.87 20.97
C GLY A 159 -3.62 -7.00 20.45
N PHE A 160 -3.12 -6.90 19.22
CA PHE A 160 -2.09 -7.82 18.72
C PHE A 160 -0.75 -7.51 19.41
N ASP A 161 -0.12 -8.52 19.99
CA ASP A 161 1.22 -8.42 20.58
C ASP A 161 2.23 -9.13 19.68
N LYS A 162 3.06 -8.34 18.96
CA LYS A 162 4.05 -8.90 18.04
C LYS A 162 5.16 -9.69 18.74
N SER A 163 5.40 -9.46 20.03
CA SER A 163 6.46 -10.13 20.79
C SER A 163 6.09 -11.56 21.20
N THR A 164 4.78 -11.86 21.27
CA THR A 164 4.26 -13.16 21.69
C THR A 164 3.52 -13.92 20.59
N ALA A 165 3.39 -13.30 19.40
CA ALA A 165 2.71 -13.90 18.27
C ALA A 165 3.42 -15.19 17.81
N ALA A 166 2.63 -16.20 17.41
CA ALA A 166 3.17 -17.39 16.78
C ALA A 166 3.82 -17.05 15.43
N GLU A 167 4.82 -17.84 15.01
CA GLU A 167 5.64 -17.55 13.83
C GLU A 167 4.80 -17.41 12.54
N ASP A 168 3.78 -18.22 12.38
CA ASP A 168 2.92 -18.22 11.19
C ASP A 168 2.06 -16.94 11.03
N ILE A 169 1.86 -16.22 12.12
CA ILE A 169 1.15 -14.93 12.14
C ILE A 169 2.04 -13.77 12.60
N GLY A 170 3.33 -13.99 12.74
CA GLY A 170 4.32 -13.03 13.26
C GLY A 170 4.48 -11.79 12.37
N VAL A 171 5.35 -10.89 12.82
CA VAL A 171 5.83 -9.72 12.07
C VAL A 171 7.24 -10.03 11.57
N PHE A 172 7.51 -9.76 10.30
CA PHE A 172 8.78 -10.09 9.68
C PHE A 172 9.42 -8.87 9.00
N GLY A 173 10.75 -8.91 8.90
CA GLY A 173 11.55 -7.81 8.36
C GLY A 173 11.72 -6.67 9.38
N ALA A 174 12.02 -5.46 8.91
CA ALA A 174 12.34 -4.32 9.77
C ALA A 174 11.21 -3.95 10.77
N ALA A 175 9.95 -4.19 10.44
CA ALA A 175 8.82 -3.93 11.34
C ALA A 175 8.86 -4.74 12.64
N SER A 176 9.58 -5.86 12.67
CA SER A 176 9.68 -6.70 13.88
C SER A 176 10.41 -5.99 15.03
N VAL A 177 11.36 -5.11 14.69
CA VAL A 177 12.19 -4.36 15.64
C VAL A 177 11.81 -2.87 15.75
N ASP A 178 10.80 -2.42 15.03
CA ASP A 178 10.27 -1.06 15.14
C ASP A 178 9.34 -0.96 16.36
N ASP A 179 9.73 -0.18 17.36
CA ASP A 179 9.00 -0.06 18.63
C ASP A 179 7.64 0.63 18.48
N ASN A 180 7.44 1.43 17.45
CA ASN A 180 6.18 2.14 17.22
C ASN A 180 5.21 1.39 16.30
N PHE A 181 5.67 0.33 15.61
CA PHE A 181 4.82 -0.62 14.90
C PHE A 181 4.16 -1.59 15.87
N ILE A 182 3.01 -1.24 16.39
CA ILE A 182 2.32 -1.94 17.49
C ILE A 182 0.91 -2.39 17.11
N GLY A 183 0.30 -3.21 17.95
CA GLY A 183 -1.11 -3.61 17.80
C GLY A 183 -2.05 -2.40 17.84
N GLY A 184 -2.64 -2.09 16.70
CA GLY A 184 -3.57 -0.99 16.48
C GLY A 184 -3.00 0.22 15.76
N SER A 185 -1.68 0.38 15.60
CA SER A 185 -1.10 1.52 14.90
C SER A 185 0.32 1.33 14.42
N ASP A 186 0.69 2.19 13.47
CA ASP A 186 2.05 2.43 13.01
C ASP A 186 2.29 3.94 12.87
N LYS A 187 3.52 4.40 13.11
CA LYS A 187 3.92 5.79 12.93
C LYS A 187 5.15 5.87 12.04
N VAL A 188 5.05 6.65 10.97
CA VAL A 188 6.16 6.93 10.04
C VAL A 188 6.50 8.40 10.09
N THR A 189 7.76 8.75 10.28
CA THR A 189 8.24 10.12 10.35
C THR A 189 8.90 10.52 9.04
N TYR A 190 8.34 11.51 8.35
CA TYR A 190 8.96 12.09 7.16
C TYR A 190 9.83 13.26 7.55
N LYS A 191 11.09 13.27 7.09
CA LYS A 191 12.01 14.40 7.23
C LYS A 191 12.20 15.04 5.86
N VAL A 192 11.63 16.21 5.69
CA VAL A 192 11.56 16.90 4.40
C VAL A 192 12.47 18.12 4.44
N ASP A 193 13.50 18.13 3.59
CA ASP A 193 14.33 19.32 3.37
C ASP A 193 13.50 20.40 2.67
N THR A 194 13.35 21.53 3.35
CA THR A 194 12.67 22.72 2.85
C THR A 194 13.62 23.90 2.75
N SER A 195 14.93 23.65 2.62
CA SER A 195 15.94 24.67 2.42
C SER A 195 15.60 25.56 1.21
N GLY A 196 15.78 26.86 1.38
CA GLY A 196 15.47 27.84 0.33
C GLY A 196 13.98 28.17 0.17
N TYR A 197 13.07 27.57 0.98
CA TYR A 197 11.66 27.95 1.01
C TYR A 197 11.27 28.58 2.36
N SER A 198 10.47 29.63 2.27
CA SER A 198 9.84 30.29 3.41
C SER A 198 8.41 30.68 3.02
N GLY A 199 7.45 30.35 3.85
CA GLY A 199 6.03 30.64 3.63
C GLY A 199 5.12 29.45 3.94
N GLN A 200 3.89 29.54 3.45
CA GLN A 200 2.90 28.51 3.68
C GLN A 200 3.18 27.24 2.86
N ILE A 201 3.09 26.12 3.52
CA ILE A 201 3.25 24.76 2.96
C ILE A 201 1.95 23.99 3.21
N THR A 202 1.47 23.25 2.22
CA THR A 202 0.40 22.27 2.36
C THR A 202 1.01 20.88 2.37
N ILE A 203 0.66 20.08 3.37
CA ILE A 203 1.08 18.68 3.51
C ILE A 203 -0.17 17.83 3.39
N GLU A 204 -0.15 16.90 2.44
CA GLU A 204 -1.22 15.94 2.20
C GLU A 204 -0.68 14.53 2.34
N ALA A 205 -1.40 13.68 3.08
CA ALA A 205 -1.07 12.28 3.25
C ALA A 205 -2.31 11.43 2.94
N VAL A 206 -2.12 10.40 2.12
CA VAL A 206 -3.18 9.48 1.70
C VAL A 206 -2.74 8.05 1.98
N LEU A 207 -3.55 7.31 2.71
CA LEU A 207 -3.40 5.86 2.82
C LEU A 207 -4.17 5.21 1.67
N ASN A 208 -3.43 4.58 0.77
CA ASN A 208 -3.98 3.90 -0.41
C ASN A 208 -4.03 2.39 -0.19
N TYR A 209 -4.95 1.72 -0.89
CA TYR A 209 -5.09 0.27 -0.93
C TYR A 209 -5.17 -0.23 -2.37
N GLN A 210 -4.44 -1.30 -2.67
CA GLN A 210 -4.45 -1.96 -3.96
C GLN A 210 -4.70 -3.47 -3.77
N ALA A 211 -5.74 -3.99 -4.40
CA ALA A 211 -6.14 -5.39 -4.26
C ALA A 211 -5.23 -6.37 -5.02
N ILE A 212 -4.69 -5.91 -6.15
CA ILE A 212 -3.69 -6.60 -6.95
C ILE A 212 -2.56 -5.60 -7.17
N SER A 213 -1.45 -5.80 -6.48
CA SER A 213 -0.30 -4.90 -6.59
C SER A 213 0.32 -4.99 -7.98
N TYR A 214 0.88 -3.88 -8.45
CA TYR A 214 1.56 -3.83 -9.74
C TYR A 214 2.66 -4.90 -9.87
N PRO A 215 3.56 -5.10 -8.88
CA PRO A 215 4.57 -6.15 -8.95
C PRO A 215 3.97 -7.56 -9.02
N PHE A 216 2.92 -7.84 -8.23
CA PHE A 216 2.24 -9.13 -8.28
C PHE A 216 1.62 -9.41 -9.66
N TYR A 217 0.91 -8.42 -10.22
CA TYR A 217 0.33 -8.53 -11.56
C TYR A 217 1.40 -8.77 -12.60
N THR A 218 2.47 -7.99 -12.58
CA THR A 218 3.55 -8.05 -13.57
C THR A 218 4.32 -9.37 -13.50
N ASP A 219 4.54 -9.91 -12.29
CA ASP A 219 5.15 -11.24 -12.13
C ASP A 219 4.25 -12.33 -12.69
N MET A 220 2.96 -12.29 -12.37
CA MET A 220 1.99 -13.31 -12.82
C MET A 220 1.87 -13.35 -14.34
N ILE A 221 1.82 -12.20 -15.03
CA ILE A 221 1.62 -12.17 -16.49
C ILE A 221 2.84 -12.61 -17.31
N LYS A 222 4.00 -12.87 -16.69
CA LYS A 222 5.17 -13.45 -17.37
C LYS A 222 4.81 -14.78 -18.02
N ASP A 223 3.89 -15.53 -17.40
CA ASP A 223 3.44 -16.85 -17.90
C ASP A 223 2.27 -16.76 -18.89
N SER A 224 1.83 -15.55 -19.29
CA SER A 224 0.63 -15.34 -20.12
C SER A 224 0.69 -16.00 -21.49
N GLU A 225 1.87 -16.19 -22.06
CA GLU A 225 2.02 -16.86 -23.37
C GLU A 225 1.93 -18.40 -23.25
N ALA A 226 2.29 -18.96 -22.09
CA ALA A 226 2.28 -20.40 -21.85
C ALA A 226 0.98 -20.91 -21.21
N GLU A 227 0.30 -20.04 -20.44
CA GLU A 227 -0.84 -20.40 -19.61
C GLU A 227 -2.12 -19.67 -20.04
N PRO A 228 -3.07 -20.36 -20.72
CA PRO A 228 -4.28 -19.72 -21.27
C PRO A 228 -5.14 -18.98 -20.23
N LEU A 229 -5.19 -19.46 -18.99
CA LEU A 229 -5.95 -18.79 -17.92
C LEU A 229 -5.28 -17.48 -17.48
N VAL A 230 -3.96 -17.43 -17.46
CA VAL A 230 -3.19 -16.20 -17.17
C VAL A 230 -3.37 -15.21 -18.31
N LYS A 231 -3.33 -15.66 -19.56
CA LYS A 231 -3.60 -14.80 -20.73
C LYS A 231 -4.99 -14.19 -20.65
N ARG A 232 -6.02 -15.00 -20.40
CA ARG A 232 -7.41 -14.53 -20.25
C ARG A 232 -7.55 -13.52 -19.11
N PHE A 233 -6.92 -13.77 -17.96
CA PHE A 233 -6.93 -12.84 -16.84
C PHE A 233 -6.26 -11.52 -17.21
N LYS A 234 -5.10 -11.56 -17.91
CA LYS A 234 -4.41 -10.39 -18.42
C LYS A 234 -5.33 -9.54 -19.32
N GLU A 235 -5.99 -10.15 -20.28
CA GLU A 235 -6.91 -9.49 -21.21
C GLU A 235 -8.04 -8.77 -20.44
N PHE A 236 -8.67 -9.42 -19.48
CA PHE A 236 -9.72 -8.82 -18.64
C PHE A 236 -9.19 -7.71 -17.75
N TYR A 237 -8.04 -7.92 -17.11
CA TYR A 237 -7.43 -6.92 -16.23
C TYR A 237 -7.01 -5.68 -17.00
N GLU A 238 -6.45 -5.83 -18.20
CA GLU A 238 -6.04 -4.70 -19.04
C GLU A 238 -7.23 -3.92 -19.59
N ALA A 239 -8.33 -4.60 -19.92
CA ALA A 239 -9.57 -3.98 -20.38
C ALA A 239 -10.31 -3.19 -19.28
N THR A 240 -10.17 -3.62 -18.01
CA THR A 240 -10.83 -2.97 -16.88
C THR A 240 -10.04 -1.75 -16.43
N GLU A 241 -10.62 -0.54 -16.51
CA GLU A 241 -9.91 0.71 -16.17
C GLU A 241 -9.99 1.07 -14.67
N SER A 242 -11.00 0.59 -13.96
CA SER A 242 -11.29 1.03 -12.60
C SER A 242 -10.34 0.46 -11.53
N TYR A 243 -9.89 1.32 -10.60
CA TYR A 243 -9.17 0.98 -9.38
C TYR A 243 -7.79 0.31 -9.53
N LYS A 244 -7.15 0.37 -10.69
CA LYS A 244 -5.75 -0.12 -10.84
C LYS A 244 -4.79 0.73 -10.04
N SER A 245 -4.95 2.05 -10.06
CA SER A 245 -4.13 3.01 -9.32
C SER A 245 -4.28 2.94 -7.79
N GLY A 246 -5.19 2.11 -7.30
CA GLY A 246 -5.52 1.99 -5.88
C GLY A 246 -6.78 2.75 -5.48
N ILE A 247 -7.17 2.55 -4.23
CA ILE A 247 -8.31 3.21 -3.57
C ILE A 247 -7.77 4.00 -2.39
N ALA A 248 -8.03 5.31 -2.35
CA ALA A 248 -7.74 6.13 -1.18
C ALA A 248 -8.71 5.75 -0.05
N ILE A 249 -8.19 5.23 1.05
CA ILE A 249 -9.01 4.76 2.19
C ILE A 249 -9.02 5.73 3.36
N SER A 250 -8.02 6.60 3.45
CA SER A 250 -7.98 7.70 4.43
C SER A 250 -7.08 8.81 3.93
N THR A 251 -7.51 10.06 4.09
CA THR A 251 -6.74 11.24 3.68
C THR A 251 -6.66 12.22 4.86
N ALA A 252 -5.51 12.82 5.05
CA ALA A 252 -5.29 13.93 5.96
C ALA A 252 -4.58 15.08 5.23
N SER A 253 -4.90 16.30 5.58
CA SER A 253 -4.25 17.50 5.05
C SER A 253 -4.06 18.54 6.14
N VAL A 254 -2.91 19.19 6.15
CA VAL A 254 -2.59 20.26 7.10
C VAL A 254 -1.80 21.37 6.40
N SER A 255 -2.03 22.60 6.82
CA SER A 255 -1.22 23.75 6.43
C SER A 255 -0.21 24.09 7.53
N TYR A 256 1.03 24.32 7.14
CA TYR A 256 2.14 24.70 8.02
C TYR A 256 2.79 25.98 7.49
N THR A 257 3.22 26.88 8.36
CA THR A 257 3.96 28.09 7.99
C THR A 257 5.38 28.00 8.50
N LYS A 258 6.33 27.98 7.58
CA LYS A 258 7.77 28.00 7.86
C LYS A 258 8.32 29.41 7.94
#